data_c164010b258d35a897c182fe5e33954e
#
_entry.id   c164010b258d35a897c182fe5e33954e
#
_cell.length_a   1.000
_cell.length_b   1.000
_cell.length_c   1.000
_cell.angle_alpha   90.00
_cell.angle_beta   90.00
_cell.angle_gamma   90.00
#
_symmetry.space_group_name_H-M   'P 1'
#
loop_
_entity.id
_entity.type
_entity.pdbx_description
1 polymer ?
#
loop_
_entity_poly.entity_id
_entity_poly.type
_entity_poly.pdbx_seq_one_letter_code
_entity_poly.pdbx_strand_id
1 'polypeptide(L)'
;MKKSNILISAFLLLAVLILSRSIYVVSEMERAVLLRFGEIVEFDVAPGLHFKVPILNTVRKFDGRILTIDQRPQSYLTSEKKALVVDSFMKFRIKDVAKYFTATQGNESVASTLLFQRLDSGLRNEFGTRTVKEVVS
;
A
#
# COMPACT_ATOMS: atom_id res chain seq x y z
N MET A 1 34.29 26.58 32.87
CA MET A 1 33.54 25.43 33.38
C MET A 1 32.05 25.44 32.99
N LYS A 2 31.32 26.54 33.03
CA LYS A 2 29.86 26.57 32.63
C LYS A 2 29.62 26.28 31.14
N LYS A 3 30.44 26.73 30.21
CA LYS A 3 30.26 26.51 28.76
C LYS A 3 30.42 25.03 28.36
N SER A 4 31.37 24.33 29.00
CA SER A 4 31.59 22.90 28.74
C SER A 4 30.38 22.03 29.15
N ASN A 5 29.73 22.35 30.27
CA ASN A 5 28.59 21.61 30.75
C ASN A 5 27.35 21.85 29.86
N ILE A 6 27.22 23.05 29.29
CA ILE A 6 26.13 23.37 28.33
C ILE A 6 26.33 22.60 27.04
N LEU A 7 27.59 22.50 26.54
CA LEU A 7 27.90 21.73 25.34
C LEU A 7 27.65 20.22 25.54
N ILE A 8 28.00 19.69 26.70
CA ILE A 8 27.79 18.29 27.05
C ILE A 8 26.27 18.01 27.16
N SER A 9 25.51 18.89 27.82
CA SER A 9 24.06 18.73 27.94
C SER A 9 23.36 18.83 26.59
N ALA A 10 23.79 19.75 25.73
CA ALA A 10 23.26 19.88 24.38
C ALA A 10 23.55 18.64 23.52
N PHE A 11 24.75 18.10 23.61
CA PHE A 11 25.15 16.87 22.91
C PHE A 11 24.36 15.66 23.40
N LEU A 12 24.14 15.55 24.71
CA LEU A 12 23.38 14.47 25.33
C LEU A 12 21.91 14.55 24.92
N LEU A 13 21.32 15.75 24.88
CA LEU A 13 19.97 15.97 24.42
C LEU A 13 19.79 15.62 22.93
N LEU A 14 20.77 16.00 22.10
CA LEU A 14 20.79 15.64 20.68
C LEU A 14 20.88 14.11 20.49
N ALA A 15 21.72 13.43 21.26
CA ALA A 15 21.85 11.98 21.22
C ALA A 15 20.54 11.28 21.60
N VAL A 16 19.85 11.76 22.63
CA VAL A 16 18.55 11.22 23.05
C VAL A 16 17.48 11.42 21.97
N LEU A 17 17.46 12.57 21.30
CA LEU A 17 16.54 12.84 20.19
C LEU A 17 16.80 11.90 19.00
N ILE A 18 18.04 11.67 18.64
CA ILE A 18 18.43 10.75 17.55
C ILE A 18 18.03 9.33 17.90
N LEU A 19 18.30 8.86 19.10
CA LEU A 19 17.93 7.53 19.58
C LEU A 19 16.40 7.34 19.60
N SER A 20 15.66 8.35 20.04
CA SER A 20 14.19 8.33 20.02
C SER A 20 13.60 8.17 18.60
N ARG A 21 14.27 8.74 17.59
CA ARG A 21 13.86 8.63 16.18
C ARG A 21 14.38 7.36 15.48
N SER A 22 15.27 6.64 16.14
CA SER A 22 15.88 5.42 15.61
C SER A 22 14.99 4.17 15.77
N ILE A 23 13.99 4.23 16.64
CA ILE A 23 13.14 3.11 16.96
C ILE A 23 11.81 3.24 16.18
N TYR A 24 11.36 2.12 15.60
CA TYR A 24 10.02 2.01 15.01
C TYR A 24 9.40 0.64 15.30
N VAL A 25 8.08 0.60 15.31
CA VAL A 25 7.30 -0.62 15.57
C VAL A 25 6.46 -0.94 14.34
N VAL A 26 6.48 -2.19 13.93
CA VAL A 26 5.61 -2.74 12.87
C VAL A 26 4.55 -3.61 13.53
N SER A 27 3.28 -3.29 13.30
CA SER A 27 2.16 -4.09 13.79
C SER A 27 1.99 -5.36 12.95
N GLU A 28 1.38 -6.41 13.51
CA GLU A 28 1.04 -7.64 12.78
C GLU A 28 0.05 -7.40 11.62
N MET A 29 -0.74 -6.33 11.71
CA MET A 29 -1.69 -5.93 10.66
C MET A 29 -1.05 -5.07 9.57
N GLU A 30 0.21 -4.67 9.75
CA GLU A 30 0.95 -3.81 8.83
C GLU A 30 2.00 -4.60 8.08
N ARG A 31 2.27 -4.16 6.87
CA ARG A 31 3.44 -4.55 6.08
C ARG A 31 4.35 -3.33 5.96
N ALA A 32 5.63 -3.52 6.12
CA ALA A 32 6.59 -2.42 6.09
C ALA A 32 7.74 -2.70 5.14
N VAL A 33 8.22 -1.63 4.50
CA VAL A 33 9.40 -1.62 3.65
C VAL A 33 10.37 -0.61 4.21
N LEU A 34 11.62 -1.01 4.36
CA LEU A 34 12.70 -0.15 4.76
C LEU A 34 13.44 0.38 3.52
N LEU A 35 13.44 1.69 3.37
CA LEU A 35 14.15 2.39 2.29
C LEU A 35 15.37 3.11 2.85
N ARG A 36 16.44 3.12 2.08
CA ARG A 36 17.63 3.93 2.33
C ARG A 36 17.89 4.77 1.08
N PHE A 37 17.88 6.09 1.22
CA PHE A 37 17.98 7.03 0.09
C PHE A 37 17.00 6.77 -1.06
N GLY A 38 15.81 6.24 -0.74
CA GLY A 38 14.79 5.90 -1.75
C GLY A 38 14.93 4.50 -2.36
N GLU A 39 16.00 3.78 -2.09
CA GLU A 39 16.16 2.38 -2.49
C GLU A 39 15.68 1.43 -1.40
N ILE A 40 15.08 0.33 -1.81
CA ILE A 40 14.58 -0.68 -0.88
C ILE A 40 15.76 -1.50 -0.37
N VAL A 41 15.95 -1.49 0.96
CA VAL A 41 16.98 -2.28 1.66
C VAL A 41 16.37 -3.57 2.19
N GLU A 42 15.15 -3.50 2.70
CA GLU A 42 14.46 -4.65 3.28
C GLU A 42 12.99 -4.63 2.87
N PHE A 43 12.54 -5.76 2.33
CA PHE A 43 11.13 -5.98 2.00
C PHE A 43 10.45 -6.73 3.13
N ASP A 44 9.19 -6.38 3.39
CA ASP A 44 8.33 -7.09 4.33
C ASP A 44 8.96 -7.26 5.71
N VAL A 45 9.29 -6.13 6.34
CA VAL A 45 9.85 -6.10 7.69
C VAL A 45 8.90 -6.83 8.65
N ALA A 46 9.43 -7.79 9.40
CA ALA A 46 8.65 -8.58 10.34
C ALA A 46 7.98 -7.70 11.42
N PRO A 47 6.79 -8.10 11.93
CA PRO A 47 6.17 -7.41 13.06
C PRO A 47 7.10 -7.35 14.28
N GLY A 48 7.02 -6.26 15.01
CA GLY A 48 7.79 -6.05 16.23
C GLY A 48 8.57 -4.75 16.25
N LEU A 49 9.52 -4.67 17.18
CA LEU A 49 10.37 -3.53 17.40
C LEU A 49 11.62 -3.62 16.51
N HIS A 50 11.89 -2.55 15.77
CA HIS A 50 13.03 -2.45 14.88
C HIS A 50 13.79 -1.15 15.07
N PHE A 51 15.05 -1.16 14.65
CA PHE A 51 15.92 0.01 14.65
C PHE A 51 16.21 0.47 13.23
N LYS A 52 16.30 1.78 13.06
CA LYS A 52 16.67 2.42 11.79
C LYS A 52 17.63 3.58 12.03
N VAL A 53 18.40 3.95 11.02
CA VAL A 53 19.15 5.19 11.03
C VAL A 53 18.21 6.34 10.66
N PRO A 54 17.92 7.31 11.56
CA PRO A 54 16.79 8.22 11.41
C PRO A 54 16.88 9.15 10.19
N ILE A 55 18.05 9.50 9.71
CA ILE A 55 18.23 10.40 8.56
C ILE A 55 18.33 9.62 7.25
N LEU A 56 18.96 8.44 7.27
CA LEU A 56 19.27 7.65 6.08
C LEU A 56 18.12 6.72 5.69
N ASN A 57 17.39 6.20 6.66
CA ASN A 57 16.39 5.18 6.48
C ASN A 57 14.96 5.76 6.64
N THR A 58 14.09 5.41 5.71
CA THR A 58 12.66 5.73 5.76
C THR A 58 11.88 4.43 5.78
N VAL A 59 10.89 4.33 6.65
CA VAL A 59 9.98 3.19 6.72
C VAL A 59 8.65 3.58 6.08
N ARG A 60 8.19 2.78 5.11
CA ARG A 60 6.86 2.87 4.52
C ARG A 60 6.03 1.71 5.02
N LYS A 61 4.90 2.02 5.62
CA LYS A 61 3.95 1.03 6.15
C LYS A 61 2.70 0.98 5.28
N PHE A 62 2.17 -0.23 5.09
CA PHE A 62 0.96 -0.51 4.34
C PHE A 62 0.02 -1.36 5.17
N ASP A 63 -1.27 -1.24 4.94
CA ASP A 63 -2.25 -2.12 5.57
C ASP A 63 -2.14 -3.54 4.97
N GLY A 64 -1.82 -4.51 5.81
CA GLY A 64 -1.70 -5.92 5.42
C GLY A 64 -3.02 -6.69 5.46
N ARG A 65 -4.12 -6.04 5.87
CA ARG A 65 -5.44 -6.64 5.92
C ARG A 65 -6.05 -6.75 4.52
N ILE A 66 -7.19 -7.41 4.45
CA ILE A 66 -8.01 -7.44 3.24
C ILE A 66 -8.67 -6.07 3.10
N LEU A 67 -8.33 -5.37 2.03
CA LEU A 67 -8.90 -4.08 1.66
C LEU A 67 -10.07 -4.28 0.70
N THR A 68 -11.13 -3.51 0.89
CA THR A 68 -12.29 -3.52 0.00
C THR A 68 -12.30 -2.24 -0.80
N ILE A 69 -12.46 -2.37 -2.10
CA ILE A 69 -12.61 -1.25 -3.03
C ILE A 69 -13.99 -1.36 -3.65
N ASP A 70 -14.82 -0.35 -3.42
CA ASP A 70 -16.13 -0.22 -4.05
C ASP A 70 -16.01 0.64 -5.31
N GLN A 71 -16.57 0.16 -6.40
CA GLN A 71 -16.63 0.91 -7.64
C GLN A 71 -18.05 1.44 -7.85
N ARG A 72 -18.14 2.62 -8.44
CA ARG A 72 -19.45 3.12 -8.89
C ARG A 72 -20.01 2.19 -9.96
N PRO A 73 -21.35 1.96 -9.98
CA PRO A 73 -21.99 1.13 -11.00
C PRO A 73 -21.57 1.55 -12.39
N GLN A 74 -21.17 0.58 -13.20
CA GLN A 74 -20.72 0.78 -14.58
C GLN A 74 -21.70 0.09 -15.54
N SER A 75 -21.83 0.68 -16.74
CA SER A 75 -22.68 0.14 -17.79
C SER A 75 -21.84 -0.65 -18.79
N TYR A 76 -22.19 -1.92 -18.97
CA TYR A 76 -21.55 -2.82 -19.92
C TYR A 76 -22.54 -3.22 -21.02
N LEU A 77 -22.07 -3.37 -22.24
CA LEU A 77 -22.85 -3.85 -23.36
C LEU A 77 -22.68 -5.36 -23.50
N THR A 78 -23.81 -6.06 -23.60
CA THR A 78 -23.83 -7.50 -23.90
C THR A 78 -23.66 -7.76 -25.41
N SER A 79 -23.51 -9.05 -25.79
CA SER A 79 -23.47 -9.49 -27.18
C SER A 79 -24.71 -9.07 -27.97
N GLU A 80 -25.86 -8.93 -27.31
CA GLU A 80 -27.13 -8.45 -27.89
C GLU A 80 -27.24 -6.91 -27.96
N LYS A 81 -26.17 -6.18 -27.65
CA LYS A 81 -26.13 -4.71 -27.58
C LYS A 81 -27.10 -4.10 -26.55
N LYS A 82 -27.45 -4.87 -25.51
CA LYS A 82 -28.21 -4.38 -24.37
C LYS A 82 -27.27 -3.89 -23.29
N ALA A 83 -27.56 -2.73 -22.70
CA ALA A 83 -26.79 -2.15 -21.61
C ALA A 83 -27.21 -2.82 -20.27
N LEU A 84 -26.21 -3.31 -19.53
CA LEU A 84 -26.36 -3.79 -18.16
C LEU A 84 -25.61 -2.86 -17.23
N VAL A 85 -26.26 -2.41 -16.18
CA VAL A 85 -25.64 -1.68 -15.07
C VAL A 85 -25.17 -2.70 -14.05
N VAL A 86 -23.86 -2.75 -13.83
CA VAL A 86 -23.22 -3.70 -12.91
C VAL A 86 -22.61 -2.91 -11.77
N ASP A 87 -22.98 -3.29 -10.56
CA ASP A 87 -22.36 -2.84 -9.33
C ASP A 87 -21.33 -3.89 -8.89
N SER A 88 -20.10 -3.47 -8.73
CA SER A 88 -19.00 -4.39 -8.42
C SER A 88 -18.13 -3.85 -7.29
N PHE A 89 -17.73 -4.74 -6.43
CA PHE A 89 -16.70 -4.47 -5.42
C PHE A 89 -15.56 -5.48 -5.53
N MET A 90 -14.40 -5.08 -5.09
CA MET A 90 -13.22 -5.94 -5.10
C MET A 90 -12.59 -5.98 -3.72
N LYS A 91 -12.17 -7.17 -3.30
CA LYS A 91 -11.34 -7.35 -2.11
C LYS A 91 -9.96 -7.80 -2.54
N PHE A 92 -8.95 -7.15 -2.01
CA PHE A 92 -7.56 -7.53 -2.26
C PHE A 92 -6.72 -7.47 -0.98
N ARG A 93 -5.62 -8.17 -0.98
CA ARG A 93 -4.62 -8.15 0.10
C ARG A 93 -3.23 -8.10 -0.52
N ILE A 94 -2.37 -7.30 0.10
CA ILE A 94 -0.97 -7.22 -0.29
C ILE A 94 -0.28 -8.51 0.17
N LYS A 95 0.08 -9.37 -0.79
CA LYS A 95 0.79 -10.63 -0.53
C LYS A 95 2.30 -10.49 -0.74
N ASP A 96 2.68 -9.79 -1.80
CA ASP A 96 4.07 -9.52 -2.17
C ASP A 96 4.32 -8.00 -2.07
N VAL A 97 4.96 -7.61 -0.99
CA VAL A 97 5.21 -6.19 -0.66
C VAL A 97 6.17 -5.55 -1.67
N ALA A 98 7.15 -6.32 -2.17
CA ALA A 98 8.11 -5.83 -3.14
C ALA A 98 7.45 -5.44 -4.45
N LYS A 99 6.61 -6.35 -5.00
CA LYS A 99 5.85 -6.09 -6.23
C LYS A 99 4.85 -4.95 -6.05
N TYR A 100 4.15 -4.95 -4.92
CA TYR A 100 3.20 -3.89 -4.60
C TYR A 100 3.88 -2.52 -4.58
N PHE A 101 4.99 -2.40 -3.87
CA PHE A 101 5.73 -1.14 -3.78
C PHE A 101 6.29 -0.70 -5.13
N THR A 102 6.87 -1.63 -5.90
CA THR A 102 7.41 -1.33 -7.24
C THR A 102 6.32 -0.84 -8.20
N ALA A 103 5.12 -1.43 -8.14
CA ALA A 103 4.02 -1.07 -9.03
C ALA A 103 3.29 0.21 -8.62
N THR A 104 3.19 0.50 -7.33
CA THR A 104 2.32 1.56 -6.78
C THR A 104 3.07 2.61 -5.97
N GLN A 105 4.34 2.38 -5.67
CA GLN A 105 5.15 3.16 -4.72
C GLN A 105 4.48 3.31 -3.34
N GLY A 106 3.68 2.32 -2.97
CA GLY A 106 2.92 2.31 -1.73
C GLY A 106 1.67 3.18 -1.73
N ASN A 107 1.21 3.59 -2.89
CA ASN A 107 -0.01 4.39 -3.01
C ASN A 107 -1.21 3.47 -3.30
N GLU A 108 -2.12 3.38 -2.34
CA GLU A 108 -3.33 2.56 -2.41
C GLU A 108 -4.29 3.02 -3.53
N SER A 109 -4.36 4.32 -3.79
CA SER A 109 -5.16 4.86 -4.89
C SER A 109 -4.65 4.40 -6.25
N VAL A 110 -3.33 4.33 -6.45
CA VAL A 110 -2.73 3.79 -7.67
C VAL A 110 -3.02 2.30 -7.80
N ALA A 111 -2.91 1.54 -6.70
CA ALA A 111 -3.25 0.12 -6.68
C ALA A 111 -4.71 -0.11 -7.07
N SER A 112 -5.64 0.66 -6.48
CA SER A 112 -7.06 0.61 -6.78
C SER A 112 -7.33 0.87 -8.26
N THR A 113 -6.73 1.90 -8.84
CA THR A 113 -6.88 2.25 -10.25
C THR A 113 -6.40 1.13 -11.17
N LEU A 114 -5.23 0.56 -10.90
CA LEU A 114 -4.68 -0.55 -11.70
C LEU A 114 -5.56 -1.80 -11.63
N LEU A 115 -6.06 -2.13 -10.43
CA LEU A 115 -6.93 -3.28 -10.22
C LEU A 115 -8.28 -3.07 -10.94
N PHE A 116 -8.85 -1.86 -10.87
CA PHE A 116 -10.09 -1.55 -11.58
C PHE A 116 -9.94 -1.61 -13.09
N GLN A 117 -8.86 -1.12 -13.65
CA GLN A 117 -8.61 -1.23 -15.09
C GLN A 117 -8.56 -2.69 -15.55
N ARG A 118 -7.98 -3.57 -14.74
CA ARG A 118 -7.95 -5.01 -15.00
C ARG A 118 -9.34 -5.65 -14.89
N LEU A 119 -10.07 -5.29 -13.84
CA LEU A 119 -11.43 -5.78 -13.63
C LEU A 119 -12.37 -5.32 -14.76
N ASP A 120 -12.37 -4.02 -15.08
CA ASP A 120 -13.22 -3.45 -16.12
C ASP A 120 -12.96 -4.08 -17.49
N SER A 121 -11.69 -4.28 -17.84
CA SER A 121 -11.31 -4.95 -19.08
C SER A 121 -11.81 -6.40 -19.13
N GLY A 122 -11.70 -7.12 -18.01
CA GLY A 122 -12.18 -8.49 -17.88
C GLY A 122 -13.71 -8.58 -18.00
N LEU A 123 -14.42 -7.72 -17.26
CA LEU A 123 -15.89 -7.67 -17.29
C LEU A 123 -16.40 -7.27 -18.67
N ARG A 124 -15.81 -6.27 -19.29
CA ARG A 124 -16.17 -5.82 -20.64
C ARG A 124 -16.03 -6.92 -21.68
N ASN A 125 -14.95 -7.68 -21.61
CA ASN A 125 -14.72 -8.82 -22.49
C ASN A 125 -15.73 -9.93 -22.25
N GLU A 126 -16.00 -10.28 -21.00
CA GLU A 126 -16.93 -11.35 -20.61
C GLU A 126 -18.36 -11.00 -20.97
N PHE A 127 -18.81 -9.79 -20.65
CA PHE A 127 -20.18 -9.34 -21.00
C PHE A 127 -20.38 -9.18 -22.51
N GLY A 128 -19.35 -8.76 -23.23
CA GLY A 128 -19.40 -8.61 -24.69
C GLY A 128 -19.58 -9.93 -25.44
N THR A 129 -19.26 -11.07 -24.81
CA THR A 129 -19.40 -12.41 -25.39
C THR A 129 -20.66 -13.15 -24.96
N ARG A 130 -21.37 -12.66 -23.92
CA ARG A 130 -22.54 -13.31 -23.32
C ARG A 130 -23.84 -12.56 -23.59
N THR A 131 -24.95 -13.29 -23.58
CA THR A 131 -26.31 -12.72 -23.63
C THR A 131 -26.75 -12.27 -22.24
N VAL A 132 -27.78 -11.39 -22.17
CA VAL A 132 -28.34 -10.94 -20.88
C VAL A 132 -28.83 -12.13 -20.04
N LYS A 133 -29.44 -13.12 -20.68
CA LYS A 133 -29.95 -14.31 -20.01
C LYS A 133 -28.84 -15.15 -19.37
N GLU A 134 -27.68 -15.27 -20.02
CA GLU A 134 -26.51 -16.02 -19.51
C GLU A 134 -25.81 -15.30 -18.37
N VAL A 135 -25.92 -13.98 -18.31
CA VAL A 135 -25.31 -13.17 -17.24
C VAL A 135 -26.17 -13.17 -15.98
N VAL A 136 -27.51 -13.24 -16.12
CA VAL A 136 -28.46 -13.11 -15.00
C VAL A 136 -28.96 -14.47 -14.47
N SER A 137 -28.78 -15.54 -15.24
CA SER A 137 -29.10 -16.90 -14.79
C SER A 137 -27.91 -17.54 -14.07
#